data_f61d3f40ad2c28cff9dd137cfaecc29b
#
_entry.id   f61d3f40ad2c28cff9dd137cfaecc29b
#
_cell.length_a   1.000
_cell.length_b   1.000
_cell.length_c   1.000
_cell.angle_alpha   90.00
_cell.angle_beta   90.00
_cell.angle_gamma   90.00
#
_symmetry.space_group_name_H-M   'P 1'
#
loop_
_entity.id
_entity.type
_entity.pdbx_description
1 polymer ?
#
loop_
_entity_poly.entity_id
_entity_poly.type
_entity_poly.pdbx_seq_one_letter_code
_entity_poly.pdbx_strand_id
1 'polypeptide(L)'
;GFGFVTNSMEYFSAYSQYVIATFLILFGVNFSLYYLILIGKCKEAFKSEELRTYLMIIVISVFIICFNVISNQIDNLQSLGVMDLEEIFRHSYFQVASIITTTGYSTTNYEYWPELSKCIILILMLLGAMAGSTGGGIKISRLVISFKGIFTRIRKLINPRYVSKTKFEGKILEETTTNDVFAFITLYFFLTFIIILILSCTLH
;
A
#
# COMPACT_ATOMS: atom_id res chain seq x y z
N GLY A 1 3.15 5.19 -14.74
CA GLY A 1 2.07 5.36 -15.71
C GLY A 1 2.50 6.15 -16.94
N PHE A 2 1.75 6.08 -18.01
CA PHE A 2 2.00 6.92 -19.19
C PHE A 2 1.39 8.30 -18.95
N GLY A 3 2.22 9.35 -18.99
CA GLY A 3 1.78 10.75 -18.86
C GLY A 3 1.95 11.49 -20.16
N PHE A 4 1.08 12.48 -20.44
CA PHE A 4 1.19 13.37 -21.60
C PHE A 4 2.17 14.52 -21.34
N VAL A 5 2.59 14.73 -20.10
CA VAL A 5 3.44 15.83 -19.66
C VAL A 5 4.65 15.27 -18.89
N THR A 6 5.81 15.88 -19.08
CA THR A 6 7.08 15.46 -18.46
C THR A 6 7.05 15.50 -16.93
N ASN A 7 6.30 16.44 -16.34
CA ASN A 7 6.20 16.62 -14.87
C ASN A 7 5.02 15.87 -14.25
N SER A 8 4.59 14.74 -14.85
CA SER A 8 3.53 13.87 -14.33
C SER A 8 2.23 14.64 -14.03
N MET A 9 1.76 14.69 -12.77
CA MET A 9 0.46 15.30 -12.38
C MET A 9 0.61 16.66 -11.67
N GLU A 10 1.80 17.24 -11.64
CA GLU A 10 2.08 18.51 -10.96
C GLU A 10 1.28 19.70 -11.56
N TYR A 11 1.09 19.74 -12.88
CA TYR A 11 0.36 20.81 -13.58
C TYR A 11 -1.16 20.79 -13.41
N PHE A 12 -1.72 19.72 -12.89
CA PHE A 12 -3.16 19.62 -12.74
C PHE A 12 -3.63 20.38 -11.50
N SER A 13 -4.86 20.93 -11.58
CA SER A 13 -5.47 21.62 -10.44
C SER A 13 -5.58 20.71 -9.22
N ALA A 14 -5.58 21.31 -8.02
CA ALA A 14 -5.76 20.58 -6.76
C ALA A 14 -7.00 19.66 -6.79
N TYR A 15 -8.12 20.15 -7.34
CA TYR A 15 -9.33 19.35 -7.53
C TYR A 15 -9.08 18.10 -8.37
N SER A 16 -8.41 18.24 -9.52
CA SER A 16 -8.09 17.11 -10.40
C SER A 16 -7.20 16.10 -9.72
N GLN A 17 -6.22 16.55 -8.93
CA GLN A 17 -5.33 15.67 -8.18
C GLN A 17 -6.12 14.84 -7.14
N TYR A 18 -7.05 15.43 -6.40
CA TYR A 18 -7.92 14.70 -5.47
C TYR A 18 -8.81 13.69 -6.16
N VAL A 19 -9.42 14.08 -7.29
CA VAL A 19 -10.28 13.17 -8.07
C VAL A 19 -9.47 11.97 -8.53
N ILE A 20 -8.30 12.20 -9.15
CA ILE A 20 -7.43 11.13 -9.63
C ILE A 20 -7.01 10.21 -8.49
N ALA A 21 -6.50 10.75 -7.37
CA ALA A 21 -6.07 9.97 -6.22
C ALA A 21 -7.21 9.09 -5.66
N THR A 22 -8.41 9.64 -5.56
CA THR A 22 -9.59 8.91 -5.10
C THR A 22 -9.94 7.76 -6.03
N PHE A 23 -9.94 7.99 -7.34
CA PHE A 23 -10.20 6.92 -8.31
C PHE A 23 -9.08 5.88 -8.34
N LEU A 24 -7.82 6.25 -8.15
CA LEU A 24 -6.73 5.28 -7.98
C LEU A 24 -7.01 4.34 -6.82
N ILE A 25 -7.38 4.86 -5.64
CA ILE A 25 -7.73 4.04 -4.49
C ILE A 25 -8.92 3.13 -4.78
N LEU A 26 -9.96 3.64 -5.44
CA LEU A 26 -11.12 2.86 -5.83
C LEU A 26 -10.73 1.71 -6.78
N PHE A 27 -9.93 1.95 -7.82
CA PHE A 27 -9.46 0.89 -8.71
C PHE A 27 -8.52 -0.12 -8.04
N GLY A 28 -7.92 0.25 -6.90
CA GLY A 28 -7.18 -0.66 -6.03
C GLY A 28 -8.06 -1.62 -5.23
N VAL A 29 -9.38 -1.43 -5.19
CA VAL A 29 -10.33 -2.31 -4.52
C VAL A 29 -10.68 -3.51 -5.40
N ASN A 30 -10.95 -4.65 -4.78
CA ASN A 30 -11.38 -5.88 -5.47
C ASN A 30 -12.72 -5.66 -6.19
N PHE A 31 -12.75 -5.93 -7.49
CA PHE A 31 -13.95 -5.78 -8.32
C PHE A 31 -15.15 -6.63 -7.86
N SER A 32 -14.92 -7.77 -7.23
CA SER A 32 -15.99 -8.58 -6.64
C SER A 32 -16.76 -7.85 -5.55
N LEU A 33 -16.13 -6.92 -4.82
CA LEU A 33 -16.82 -6.12 -3.80
C LEU A 33 -17.77 -5.11 -4.44
N TYR A 34 -17.41 -4.54 -5.59
CA TYR A 34 -18.32 -3.66 -6.35
C TYR A 34 -19.56 -4.42 -6.82
N TYR A 35 -19.38 -5.65 -7.29
CA TYR A 35 -20.50 -6.51 -7.65
C TYR A 35 -21.43 -6.79 -6.46
N LEU A 36 -20.88 -7.04 -5.25
CA LEU A 36 -21.68 -7.19 -4.04
C LEU A 36 -22.47 -5.92 -3.71
N ILE A 37 -21.87 -4.75 -3.88
CA ILE A 37 -22.53 -3.46 -3.66
C ILE A 37 -23.68 -3.26 -4.64
N LEU A 38 -23.49 -3.59 -5.93
CA LEU A 38 -24.54 -3.49 -6.96
C LEU A 38 -25.75 -4.40 -6.70
N ILE A 39 -25.53 -5.58 -6.08
CA ILE A 39 -26.62 -6.50 -5.70
C ILE A 39 -27.30 -6.06 -4.37
N GLY A 40 -26.88 -4.95 -3.77
CA GLY A 40 -27.45 -4.46 -2.51
C GLY A 40 -26.87 -5.10 -1.24
N LYS A 41 -25.81 -5.92 -1.35
CA LYS A 41 -25.12 -6.58 -0.23
C LYS A 41 -23.97 -5.73 0.35
N CYS A 42 -24.17 -4.43 0.50
CA CYS A 42 -23.14 -3.49 0.96
C CYS A 42 -22.51 -3.90 2.32
N LYS A 43 -23.31 -4.43 3.26
CA LYS A 43 -22.82 -4.87 4.56
C LYS A 43 -21.79 -6.01 4.45
N GLU A 44 -21.95 -6.91 3.48
CA GLU A 44 -20.99 -8.00 3.24
C GLU A 44 -19.69 -7.45 2.64
N ALA A 45 -19.78 -6.51 1.71
CA ALA A 45 -18.61 -5.85 1.12
C ALA A 45 -17.75 -5.14 2.19
N PHE A 46 -18.36 -4.35 3.08
CA PHE A 46 -17.64 -3.65 4.16
C PHE A 46 -17.16 -4.56 5.30
N LYS A 47 -17.64 -5.82 5.38
CA LYS A 47 -17.10 -6.82 6.30
C LYS A 47 -15.78 -7.44 5.84
N SER A 48 -15.40 -7.27 4.58
CA SER A 48 -14.16 -7.80 4.04
C SER A 48 -12.96 -7.36 4.89
N GLU A 49 -12.18 -8.33 5.35
CA GLU A 49 -10.97 -8.09 6.13
C GLU A 49 -9.89 -7.42 5.25
N GLU A 50 -9.83 -7.83 3.98
CA GLU A 50 -8.89 -7.28 3.02
C GLU A 50 -9.17 -5.80 2.77
N LEU A 51 -10.44 -5.41 2.53
CA LEU A 51 -10.83 -4.02 2.30
C LEU A 51 -10.47 -3.13 3.50
N ARG A 52 -10.80 -3.58 4.70
CA ARG A 52 -10.49 -2.82 5.91
C ARG A 52 -8.99 -2.65 6.11
N THR A 53 -8.21 -3.69 5.87
CA THR A 53 -6.74 -3.62 5.98
C THR A 53 -6.17 -2.69 4.92
N TYR A 54 -6.65 -2.75 3.68
CA TYR A 54 -6.24 -1.86 2.59
C TYR A 54 -6.46 -0.38 2.93
N LEU A 55 -7.69 -0.03 3.33
CA LEU A 55 -8.02 1.35 3.71
C LEU A 55 -7.25 1.81 4.96
N MET A 56 -7.05 0.92 5.93
CA MET A 56 -6.27 1.23 7.13
C MET A 56 -4.81 1.55 6.79
N ILE A 57 -4.18 0.77 5.91
CA ILE A 57 -2.80 1.02 5.46
C ILE A 57 -2.72 2.40 4.79
N ILE A 58 -3.65 2.74 3.90
CA ILE A 58 -3.68 4.03 3.23
C ILE A 58 -3.79 5.17 4.26
N VAL A 59 -4.80 5.12 5.13
CA VAL A 59 -5.05 6.18 6.12
C VAL A 59 -3.85 6.37 7.05
N ILE A 60 -3.30 5.27 7.58
CA ILE A 60 -2.13 5.32 8.47
C ILE A 60 -0.92 5.90 7.73
N SER A 61 -0.65 5.46 6.50
CA SER A 61 0.49 5.95 5.72
C SER A 61 0.37 7.44 5.41
N VAL A 62 -0.80 7.91 4.98
CA VAL A 62 -1.06 9.33 4.73
C VAL A 62 -0.85 10.13 6.02
N PHE A 63 -1.42 9.66 7.14
CA PHE A 63 -1.29 10.36 8.41
C PHE A 63 0.16 10.48 8.88
N ILE A 64 0.94 9.39 8.81
CA ILE A 64 2.35 9.41 9.24
C ILE A 64 3.19 10.30 8.33
N ILE A 65 2.99 10.23 7.00
CA ILE A 65 3.72 11.08 6.05
C ILE A 65 3.38 12.55 6.29
N CYS A 66 2.10 12.92 6.40
CA CYS A 66 1.69 14.28 6.69
C CYS A 66 2.32 14.80 7.98
N PHE A 67 2.20 14.03 9.07
CA PHE A 67 2.78 14.42 10.36
C PHE A 67 4.30 14.61 10.29
N ASN A 68 4.99 13.71 9.61
CA ASN A 68 6.45 13.76 9.47
C ASN A 68 6.91 14.96 8.62
N VAL A 69 6.20 15.26 7.51
CA VAL A 69 6.52 16.42 6.66
C VAL A 69 6.25 17.72 7.40
N ILE A 70 5.12 17.83 8.12
CA ILE A 70 4.79 19.01 8.93
C ILE A 70 5.85 19.23 10.02
N SER A 71 6.20 18.19 10.77
CA SER A 71 7.20 18.27 11.84
C SER A 71 8.56 18.77 11.32
N ASN A 72 8.99 18.24 10.18
CA ASN A 72 10.25 18.63 9.56
C ASN A 72 10.23 20.08 9.02
N GLN A 73 9.08 20.57 8.54
CA GLN A 73 8.95 21.98 8.13
C GLN A 73 9.06 22.93 9.32
N ILE A 74 8.49 22.56 10.46
CA ILE A 74 8.58 23.37 11.70
C ILE A 74 10.03 23.47 12.17
N ASP A 75 10.79 22.37 12.08
CA ASP A 75 12.20 22.33 12.48
C ASP A 75 13.13 23.09 11.52
N ASN A 76 12.77 23.19 10.24
CA ASN A 76 13.58 23.78 9.15
C ASN A 76 13.02 25.13 8.64
N LEU A 77 12.43 25.95 9.49
CA LEU A 77 11.78 27.24 9.16
C LEU A 77 12.59 28.25 8.31
N GLN A 78 13.83 27.94 7.94
CA GLN A 78 14.71 28.87 7.21
C GLN A 78 14.98 28.54 5.73
N SER A 79 14.56 27.40 5.17
CA SER A 79 15.08 27.00 3.86
C SER A 79 14.10 26.47 2.82
N LEU A 80 12.85 26.21 3.15
CA LEU A 80 11.85 25.73 2.18
C LEU A 80 10.59 26.58 2.30
N GLY A 81 10.03 27.01 1.16
CA GLY A 81 8.74 27.71 1.15
C GLY A 81 7.73 26.95 1.99
N VAL A 82 7.04 27.65 2.87
CA VAL A 82 6.03 27.06 3.76
C VAL A 82 4.91 26.50 2.88
N MET A 83 4.86 25.17 2.75
CA MET A 83 3.73 24.51 2.11
C MET A 83 2.51 24.64 3.02
N ASP A 84 1.36 24.99 2.45
CA ASP A 84 0.11 24.98 3.19
C ASP A 84 -0.26 23.57 3.64
N LEU A 85 -0.94 23.44 4.79
CA LEU A 85 -1.39 22.15 5.34
C LEU A 85 -2.22 21.36 4.31
N GLU A 86 -3.00 22.05 3.49
CA GLU A 86 -3.75 21.44 2.40
C GLU A 86 -2.83 20.81 1.35
N GLU A 87 -1.78 21.53 0.98
CA GLU A 87 -0.80 21.08 -0.01
C GLU A 87 -0.07 19.82 0.46
N ILE A 88 0.38 19.79 1.71
CA ILE A 88 1.03 18.62 2.32
C ILE A 88 0.09 17.42 2.32
N PHE A 89 -1.17 17.63 2.73
CA PHE A 89 -2.16 16.55 2.74
C PHE A 89 -2.43 16.04 1.32
N ARG A 90 -2.64 16.90 0.36
CA ARG A 90 -2.93 16.58 -1.05
C ARG A 90 -1.80 15.77 -1.68
N HIS A 91 -0.55 16.23 -1.53
CA HIS A 91 0.61 15.52 -2.05
C HIS A 91 0.82 14.17 -1.37
N SER A 92 0.68 14.10 -0.06
CA SER A 92 0.81 12.83 0.70
C SER A 92 -0.28 11.84 0.31
N TYR A 93 -1.53 12.28 0.21
CA TYR A 93 -2.68 11.46 -0.21
C TYR A 93 -2.50 10.94 -1.64
N PHE A 94 -2.12 11.82 -2.56
CA PHE A 94 -1.87 11.43 -3.95
C PHE A 94 -0.73 10.42 -4.07
N GLN A 95 0.40 10.68 -3.38
CA GLN A 95 1.58 9.83 -3.47
C GLN A 95 1.29 8.43 -2.90
N VAL A 96 0.64 8.33 -1.75
CA VAL A 96 0.22 7.04 -1.16
C VAL A 96 -0.72 6.30 -2.10
N ALA A 97 -1.74 6.98 -2.65
CA ALA A 97 -2.68 6.38 -3.58
C ALA A 97 -1.97 5.84 -4.83
N SER A 98 -1.09 6.64 -5.43
CA SER A 98 -0.34 6.29 -6.64
C SER A 98 0.60 5.10 -6.43
N ILE A 99 1.28 5.05 -5.29
CA ILE A 99 2.26 4.00 -5.00
C ILE A 99 1.58 2.68 -4.66
N ILE A 100 0.60 2.66 -3.74
CA ILE A 100 -0.05 1.41 -3.31
C ILE A 100 -0.84 0.74 -4.45
N THR A 101 -1.31 1.54 -5.42
CA THR A 101 -1.99 1.03 -6.61
C THR A 101 -1.03 0.72 -7.76
N THR A 102 0.28 0.88 -7.55
CA THR A 102 1.33 0.65 -8.55
C THR A 102 1.17 1.49 -9.82
N THR A 103 0.60 2.68 -9.71
CA THR A 103 0.36 3.58 -10.84
C THR A 103 1.62 4.39 -11.21
N GLY A 104 2.32 4.94 -10.20
CA GLY A 104 3.59 5.64 -10.39
C GLY A 104 3.46 7.10 -10.87
N TYR A 105 2.30 7.73 -10.74
CA TYR A 105 2.17 9.18 -10.91
C TYR A 105 2.66 9.93 -9.68
N SER A 106 3.18 11.14 -9.88
CA SER A 106 3.62 12.04 -8.81
C SER A 106 3.07 13.44 -9.01
N THR A 107 2.83 14.15 -7.92
CA THR A 107 2.42 15.57 -7.89
C THR A 107 3.51 16.47 -7.35
N THR A 108 4.57 15.90 -6.80
CA THR A 108 5.74 16.61 -6.26
C THR A 108 6.95 15.68 -6.27
N ASN A 109 8.14 16.28 -6.15
CA ASN A 109 9.36 15.49 -5.99
C ASN A 109 9.51 15.08 -4.52
N TYR A 110 9.22 13.81 -4.23
CA TYR A 110 9.32 13.22 -2.88
C TYR A 110 10.78 12.93 -2.43
N GLU A 111 11.77 13.17 -3.28
CA GLU A 111 13.20 13.06 -2.89
C GLU A 111 13.57 14.05 -1.78
N TYR A 112 12.88 15.20 -1.73
CA TYR A 112 13.06 16.21 -0.69
C TYR A 112 12.29 15.94 0.62
N TRP A 113 11.51 14.85 0.65
CA TRP A 113 10.77 14.50 1.85
C TRP A 113 11.68 13.92 2.94
N PRO A 114 11.28 14.00 4.22
CA PRO A 114 12.02 13.40 5.32
C PRO A 114 12.22 11.91 5.14
N GLU A 115 13.33 11.38 5.69
CA GLU A 115 13.73 9.99 5.49
C GLU A 115 12.66 8.96 5.90
N LEU A 116 11.92 9.22 6.99
CA LEU A 116 10.84 8.34 7.43
C LEU A 116 9.72 8.27 6.39
N SER A 117 9.36 9.38 5.76
CA SER A 117 8.38 9.41 4.67
C SER A 117 8.85 8.60 3.46
N LYS A 118 10.12 8.71 3.09
CA LYS A 118 10.73 7.90 2.02
C LYS A 118 10.71 6.40 2.35
N CYS A 119 11.02 6.04 3.60
CA CYS A 119 10.93 4.64 4.05
C CYS A 119 9.51 4.08 3.93
N ILE A 120 8.49 4.87 4.30
CA ILE A 120 7.08 4.45 4.16
C ILE A 120 6.73 4.24 2.68
N ILE A 121 7.12 5.17 1.80
CA ILE A 121 6.92 5.05 0.35
C ILE A 121 7.58 3.76 -0.17
N LEU A 122 8.80 3.47 0.24
CA LEU A 122 9.52 2.25 -0.17
C LEU A 122 8.78 0.99 0.30
N ILE A 123 8.27 0.96 1.52
CA ILE A 123 7.45 -0.16 2.00
C ILE A 123 6.17 -0.30 1.17
N LEU A 124 5.50 0.81 0.86
CA LEU A 124 4.30 0.80 0.03
C LEU A 124 4.57 0.32 -1.41
N MET A 125 5.76 0.57 -1.96
CA MET A 125 6.16 0.06 -3.29
C MET A 125 6.21 -1.47 -3.34
N LEU A 126 6.56 -2.14 -2.24
CA LEU A 126 6.56 -3.60 -2.16
C LEU A 126 5.14 -4.17 -2.02
N LEU A 127 4.25 -3.38 -1.41
CA LEU A 127 2.85 -3.75 -1.24
C LEU A 127 2.07 -3.41 -2.51
N GLY A 128 1.07 -4.21 -2.80
CA GLY A 128 0.12 -3.94 -3.88
C GLY A 128 -1.26 -3.66 -3.32
N ALA A 129 -2.19 -3.37 -4.22
CA ALA A 129 -3.59 -3.23 -3.88
C ALA A 129 -4.25 -4.58 -3.56
N MET A 130 -5.58 -4.62 -3.45
CA MET A 130 -6.34 -5.84 -3.12
C MET A 130 -6.23 -6.91 -4.21
N ALA A 131 -6.43 -8.17 -3.83
CA ALA A 131 -6.58 -9.26 -4.80
C ALA A 131 -7.81 -9.01 -5.69
N GLY A 132 -7.69 -9.30 -7.01
CA GLY A 132 -8.77 -8.98 -7.97
C GLY A 132 -8.96 -7.50 -8.26
N SER A 133 -7.93 -6.68 -8.02
CA SER A 133 -7.80 -5.29 -8.47
C SER A 133 -6.78 -5.17 -9.60
N THR A 134 -6.64 -3.97 -10.17
CA THR A 134 -5.70 -3.66 -11.26
C THR A 134 -4.25 -3.49 -10.80
N GLY A 135 -3.99 -3.32 -9.50
CA GLY A 135 -2.65 -3.07 -8.95
C GLY A 135 -1.71 -4.29 -9.03
N GLY A 136 -0.41 -4.06 -9.09
CA GLY A 136 0.65 -5.07 -9.00
C GLY A 136 1.08 -5.39 -7.56
N GLY A 137 2.33 -5.83 -7.36
CA GLY A 137 2.96 -6.04 -6.05
C GLY A 137 2.38 -7.21 -5.22
N ILE A 138 2.80 -7.25 -3.94
CA ILE A 138 2.28 -8.24 -2.99
C ILE A 138 0.87 -7.81 -2.57
N LYS A 139 -0.13 -8.59 -2.95
CA LYS A 139 -1.53 -8.29 -2.63
C LYS A 139 -1.80 -8.26 -1.12
N ILE A 140 -2.68 -7.36 -0.70
CA ILE A 140 -3.06 -7.19 0.72
C ILE A 140 -3.58 -8.49 1.33
N SER A 141 -4.33 -9.30 0.58
CA SER A 141 -4.79 -10.63 1.04
C SER A 141 -3.62 -11.52 1.48
N ARG A 142 -2.55 -11.59 0.67
CA ARG A 142 -1.36 -12.38 1.01
C ARG A 142 -0.65 -11.86 2.25
N LEU A 143 -0.59 -10.53 2.40
CA LEU A 143 -0.04 -9.88 3.58
C LEU A 143 -0.82 -10.29 4.85
N VAL A 144 -2.14 -10.17 4.83
CA VAL A 144 -3.03 -10.54 5.95
C VAL A 144 -2.90 -12.03 6.30
N ILE A 145 -2.91 -12.91 5.28
CA ILE A 145 -2.76 -14.36 5.47
C ILE A 145 -1.40 -14.67 6.10
N SER A 146 -0.33 -14.04 5.64
CA SER A 146 1.02 -14.24 6.18
C SER A 146 1.12 -13.83 7.63
N PHE A 147 0.65 -12.64 8.01
CA PHE A 147 0.66 -12.21 9.40
C PHE A 147 -0.13 -13.17 10.29
N LYS A 148 -1.35 -13.55 9.89
CA LYS A 148 -2.16 -14.52 10.64
C LYS A 148 -1.48 -15.89 10.72
N GLY A 149 -0.85 -16.34 9.64
CA GLY A 149 -0.09 -17.59 9.60
C GLY A 149 1.11 -17.57 10.54
N ILE A 150 1.87 -16.48 10.59
CA ILE A 150 2.99 -16.30 11.52
C ILE A 150 2.50 -16.36 12.96
N PHE A 151 1.46 -15.60 13.33
CA PHE A 151 0.91 -15.63 14.67
C PHE A 151 0.39 -17.03 15.08
N THR A 152 -0.23 -17.75 14.15
CA THR A 152 -0.69 -19.12 14.38
C THR A 152 0.49 -20.06 14.63
N ARG A 153 1.59 -19.94 13.86
CA ARG A 153 2.82 -20.74 14.04
C ARG A 153 3.50 -20.42 15.36
N ILE A 154 3.63 -19.15 15.74
CA ILE A 154 4.20 -18.75 17.04
C ILE A 154 3.38 -19.35 18.19
N ARG A 155 2.04 -19.29 18.11
CA ARG A 155 1.18 -19.91 19.14
C ARG A 155 1.34 -21.42 19.23
N LYS A 156 1.53 -22.12 18.09
CA LYS A 156 1.81 -23.55 18.06
C LYS A 156 3.16 -23.89 18.71
N LEU A 157 4.18 -23.03 18.54
CA LEU A 157 5.49 -23.19 19.19
C LEU A 157 5.41 -23.05 20.72
N ILE A 158 4.62 -22.09 21.20
CA ILE A 158 4.42 -21.87 22.65
C ILE A 158 3.55 -22.99 23.26
N ASN A 159 2.53 -23.44 22.52
CA ASN A 159 1.57 -24.44 22.96
C ASN A 159 1.40 -25.53 21.89
N PRO A 160 2.19 -26.63 21.92
CA PRO A 160 2.14 -27.68 20.89
C PRO A 160 0.78 -28.38 20.74
N ARG A 161 -0.05 -28.36 21.81
CA ARG A 161 -1.42 -28.90 21.78
C ARG A 161 -2.46 -27.94 21.16
N TYR A 162 -2.04 -26.73 20.78
CA TYR A 162 -2.95 -25.73 20.21
C TYR A 162 -3.28 -26.09 18.76
N VAL A 163 -4.53 -26.47 18.51
CA VAL A 163 -5.06 -26.74 17.17
C VAL A 163 -5.80 -25.49 16.71
N SER A 164 -5.10 -24.59 16.04
CA SER A 164 -5.73 -23.42 15.39
C SER A 164 -5.49 -23.47 13.90
N LYS A 165 -6.54 -23.16 13.16
CA LYS A 165 -6.49 -22.98 11.71
C LYS A 165 -6.52 -21.50 11.38
N THR A 166 -5.70 -21.06 10.42
CA THR A 166 -5.72 -19.69 9.92
C THR A 166 -7.07 -19.40 9.26
N LYS A 167 -7.72 -18.30 9.65
CA LYS A 167 -9.00 -17.85 9.05
C LYS A 167 -8.77 -16.57 8.26
N PHE A 168 -9.35 -16.52 7.05
CA PHE A 168 -9.37 -15.33 6.21
C PHE A 168 -10.76 -15.19 5.57
N GLU A 169 -11.32 -13.98 5.59
CA GLU A 169 -12.69 -13.70 5.11
C GLU A 169 -13.76 -14.65 5.69
N GLY A 170 -13.62 -14.99 6.97
CA GLY A 170 -14.52 -15.92 7.67
C GLY A 170 -14.34 -17.40 7.29
N LYS A 171 -13.49 -17.74 6.32
CA LYS A 171 -13.21 -19.12 5.89
C LYS A 171 -11.93 -19.64 6.53
N ILE A 172 -11.93 -20.92 6.87
CA ILE A 172 -10.73 -21.63 7.34
C ILE A 172 -9.86 -21.92 6.13
N LEU A 173 -8.60 -21.46 6.16
CA LEU A 173 -7.61 -21.78 5.13
C LEU A 173 -6.96 -23.13 5.40
N GLU A 174 -6.69 -23.86 4.33
CA GLU A 174 -5.83 -25.05 4.38
C GLU A 174 -4.38 -24.66 4.67
N GLU A 175 -3.63 -25.56 5.29
CA GLU A 175 -2.19 -25.32 5.55
C GLU A 175 -1.39 -25.17 4.27
N THR A 176 -1.77 -25.88 3.20
CA THR A 176 -1.22 -25.75 1.85
C THR A 176 -1.30 -24.31 1.35
N THR A 177 -2.48 -23.70 1.37
CA THR A 177 -2.69 -22.31 0.93
C THR A 177 -1.82 -21.32 1.71
N THR A 178 -1.68 -21.52 3.02
CA THR A 178 -0.82 -20.65 3.85
C THR A 178 0.65 -20.83 3.49
N ASN A 179 1.10 -22.07 3.23
CA ASN A 179 2.47 -22.36 2.80
C ASN A 179 2.76 -21.78 1.40
N ASP A 180 1.81 -21.87 0.48
CA ASP A 180 1.94 -21.30 -0.88
C ASP A 180 2.11 -19.77 -0.82
N VAL A 181 1.37 -19.10 0.07
CA VAL A 181 1.54 -17.66 0.29
C VAL A 181 2.92 -17.33 0.85
N PHE A 182 3.45 -18.10 1.80
CA PHE A 182 4.81 -17.91 2.29
C PHE A 182 5.86 -18.16 1.22
N ALA A 183 5.71 -19.23 0.44
CA ALA A 183 6.61 -19.54 -0.67
C ALA A 183 6.63 -18.39 -1.71
N PHE A 184 5.45 -17.87 -2.07
CA PHE A 184 5.34 -16.75 -2.98
C PHE A 184 6.05 -15.49 -2.46
N ILE A 185 5.83 -15.11 -1.21
CA ILE A 185 6.45 -13.93 -0.61
C ILE A 185 7.97 -14.08 -0.55
N THR A 186 8.45 -15.27 -0.15
CA THR A 186 9.89 -15.56 -0.12
C THR A 186 10.52 -15.44 -1.51
N LEU A 187 9.87 -16.03 -2.52
CA LEU A 187 10.35 -15.96 -3.91
C LEU A 187 10.33 -14.49 -4.43
N TYR A 188 9.29 -13.74 -4.11
CA TYR A 188 9.17 -12.33 -4.50
C TYR A 188 10.34 -11.50 -3.95
N PHE A 189 10.63 -11.60 -2.65
CA PHE A 189 11.76 -10.89 -2.06
C PHE A 189 13.11 -11.37 -2.62
N PHE A 190 13.28 -12.66 -2.85
CA PHE A 190 14.50 -13.21 -3.43
C PHE A 190 14.75 -12.67 -4.85
N LEU A 191 13.73 -12.68 -5.70
CA LEU A 191 13.82 -12.11 -7.05
C LEU A 191 14.06 -10.60 -7.03
N THR A 192 13.38 -9.87 -6.16
CA THR A 192 13.58 -8.41 -6.00
C THR A 192 15.04 -8.13 -5.59
N PHE A 193 15.58 -8.89 -4.66
CA PHE A 193 16.97 -8.76 -4.23
C PHE A 193 17.97 -9.03 -5.37
N ILE A 194 17.76 -10.09 -6.16
CA ILE A 194 18.59 -10.39 -7.33
C ILE A 194 18.55 -9.24 -8.34
N ILE A 195 17.35 -8.70 -8.64
CA ILE A 195 17.21 -7.58 -9.57
C ILE A 195 17.97 -6.35 -9.07
N ILE A 196 17.87 -6.02 -7.78
CA ILE A 196 18.61 -4.90 -7.17
C ILE A 196 20.13 -5.11 -7.33
N LEU A 197 20.64 -6.33 -7.09
CA LEU A 197 22.06 -6.63 -7.27
C LEU A 197 22.52 -6.45 -8.72
N ILE A 198 21.74 -6.96 -9.69
CA ILE A 198 22.06 -6.82 -11.11
C ILE A 198 22.09 -5.33 -11.51
N LEU A 199 21.09 -4.55 -11.12
CA LEU A 199 21.04 -3.11 -11.40
C LEU A 199 22.20 -2.37 -10.74
N SER A 200 22.55 -2.70 -9.50
CA SER A 200 23.71 -2.11 -8.83
C SER A 200 25.02 -2.37 -9.56
N CYS A 201 25.18 -3.52 -10.21
CA CYS A 201 26.38 -3.83 -11.01
C CYS A 201 26.40 -3.07 -12.36
N THR A 202 25.24 -2.64 -12.87
CA THR A 202 25.16 -1.95 -14.20
C THR A 202 25.20 -0.44 -14.09
N LEU A 203 25.04 0.13 -12.91
CA LEU A 203 25.03 1.57 -12.64
C LEU A 203 26.42 2.17 -12.31
N HIS A 204 27.51 1.39 -12.53
CA HIS A 204 28.90 1.84 -12.40
C HIS A 204 29.56 2.03 -13.75
#